data_71bab73546a0a0095c5dffac8335fdee
#
_entry.id   71bab73546a0a0095c5dffac8335fdee
#
_cell.length_a   1.000
_cell.length_b   1.000
_cell.length_c   1.000
_cell.angle_alpha   90.00
_cell.angle_beta   90.00
_cell.angle_gamma   90.00
#
_symmetry.space_group_name_H-M   'P 1'
#
loop_
_entity.id
_entity.type
_entity.pdbx_description
1 polymer ?
#
loop_
_entity_poly.entity_id
_entity_poly.type
_entity_poly.pdbx_seq_one_letter_code
_entity_poly.pdbx_strand_id
1 'polypeptide(L)' 'MPSEVLKNIAEDFAKIEPAIAEANELISAMREAGEETAEMEAELRTLITRKTKWERMLKARGLL' A
#
# COMPACT_ATOMS: atom_id res chain seq x y z
N MET A 1 -26.24 -5.39 -7.11
CA MET A 1 -25.46 -6.56 -6.72
C MET A 1 -24.12 -6.11 -6.15
N PRO A 2 -23.80 -6.54 -4.95
CA PRO A 2 -22.46 -6.27 -4.44
C PRO A 2 -21.45 -7.04 -5.27
N SER A 3 -20.38 -6.40 -5.60
CA SER A 3 -19.32 -7.03 -6.37
C SER A 3 -18.44 -7.89 -5.46
N GLU A 4 -18.38 -9.20 -5.72
CA GLU A 4 -17.46 -10.09 -5.02
C GLU A 4 -16.00 -9.65 -5.26
N VAL A 5 -15.74 -9.16 -6.46
CA VAL A 5 -14.40 -8.66 -6.81
C VAL A 5 -14.02 -7.49 -5.92
N LEU A 6 -14.91 -6.52 -5.76
CA LEU A 6 -14.64 -5.35 -4.91
C LEU A 6 -14.53 -5.72 -3.44
N LYS A 7 -15.32 -6.69 -2.96
CA LYS A 7 -15.19 -7.20 -1.59
C LYS A 7 -13.83 -7.83 -1.37
N ASN A 8 -13.39 -8.66 -2.32
CA ASN A 8 -12.08 -9.31 -2.22
C ASN A 8 -10.94 -8.28 -2.24
N ILE A 9 -11.07 -7.24 -3.08
CA ILE A 9 -10.10 -6.15 -3.11
C ILE A 9 -10.07 -5.43 -1.77
N ALA A 10 -11.22 -5.16 -1.16
CA ALA A 10 -11.28 -4.51 0.15
C ALA A 10 -10.60 -5.34 1.24
N GLU A 11 -10.80 -6.66 1.21
CA GLU A 11 -10.13 -7.58 2.14
C GLU A 11 -8.62 -7.57 1.95
N ASP A 12 -8.16 -7.62 0.70
CA ASP A 12 -6.73 -7.57 0.38
C ASP A 12 -6.13 -6.21 0.73
N PHE A 13 -6.94 -5.16 0.60
CA PHE A 13 -6.53 -3.80 0.93
C PHE A 13 -6.07 -3.65 2.38
N ALA A 14 -6.68 -4.40 3.29
CA ALA A 14 -6.30 -4.39 4.70
C ALA A 14 -4.86 -4.85 4.93
N LYS A 15 -4.26 -5.55 3.96
CA LYS A 15 -2.88 -6.05 4.04
C LYS A 15 -1.84 -5.02 3.60
N ILE A 16 -2.29 -3.90 3.01
CA ILE A 16 -1.37 -2.89 2.47
C ILE A 16 -0.60 -2.16 3.58
N GLU A 17 -1.26 -1.82 4.68
CA GLU A 17 -0.58 -1.13 5.79
C GLU A 17 0.60 -1.92 6.35
N PRO A 18 0.46 -3.21 6.69
CA PRO A 18 1.61 -4.01 7.12
C PRO A 18 2.70 -4.10 6.05
N ALA A 19 2.31 -4.20 4.78
CA ALA A 19 3.28 -4.27 3.68
C ALA A 19 4.08 -2.97 3.55
N ILE A 20 3.43 -1.82 3.74
CA ILE A 20 4.11 -0.52 3.73
C ILE A 20 5.09 -0.44 4.90
N ALA A 21 4.68 -0.90 6.08
CA ALA A 21 5.55 -0.91 7.26
C ALA A 21 6.80 -1.76 7.03
N GLU A 22 6.63 -2.95 6.43
CA GLU A 22 7.75 -3.82 6.08
C GLU A 22 8.67 -3.18 5.04
N ALA A 23 8.10 -2.50 4.05
CA ALA A 23 8.88 -1.79 3.03
C ALA A 23 9.73 -0.68 3.66
N ASN A 24 9.16 0.06 4.61
CA ASN A 24 9.89 1.11 5.32
C ASN A 24 11.05 0.53 6.14
N GLU A 25 10.84 -0.60 6.79
CA GLU A 25 11.90 -1.30 7.54
C GLU A 25 13.02 -1.75 6.60
N LEU A 26 12.66 -2.31 5.46
CA LEU A 26 13.65 -2.76 4.48
C LEU A 26 14.47 -1.58 3.96
N ILE A 27 13.82 -0.47 3.62
CA ILE A 27 14.50 0.73 3.15
C ILE A 27 15.48 1.25 4.20
N SER A 28 15.06 1.27 5.46
CA SER A 28 15.91 1.68 6.58
C SER A 28 17.15 0.78 6.70
N ALA A 29 16.94 -0.53 6.65
CA ALA A 29 18.04 -1.50 6.72
C ALA A 29 18.99 -1.37 5.53
N MET A 30 18.46 -1.15 4.34
CA MET A 30 19.29 -0.96 3.15
C MET A 30 20.15 0.29 3.24
N ARG A 31 19.59 1.38 3.77
CA ARG A 31 20.38 2.61 4.00
C ARG A 31 21.51 2.35 4.99
N GLU A 32 21.25 1.64 6.05
CA GLU A 32 22.29 1.26 7.03
C GLU A 32 23.39 0.43 6.38
N ALA A 33 23.02 -0.41 5.42
CA ALA A 33 23.97 -1.22 4.66
C ALA A 33 24.69 -0.44 3.57
N GLY A 34 24.33 0.82 3.34
CA GLY A 34 24.96 1.65 2.31
C GLY A 34 24.38 1.44 0.91
N GLU A 35 23.19 0.82 0.82
CA GLU A 35 22.55 0.58 -0.46
C GLU A 35 21.76 1.79 -0.95
N GLU A 36 21.60 1.89 -2.27
CA GLU A 36 20.81 2.94 -2.90
C GLU A 36 19.31 2.59 -2.77
N THR A 37 18.50 3.52 -2.24
CA THR A 37 17.08 3.29 -1.97
C THR A 37 16.12 4.23 -2.71
N ALA A 38 16.63 5.16 -3.52
CA ALA A 38 15.82 6.18 -4.16
C ALA A 38 14.69 5.61 -5.02
N GLU A 39 14.97 4.56 -5.78
CA GLU A 39 13.99 3.92 -6.66
C GLU A 39 12.89 3.24 -5.86
N MET A 40 13.27 2.51 -4.81
CA MET A 40 12.30 1.86 -3.92
C MET A 40 11.42 2.88 -3.21
N GLU A 41 12.00 3.97 -2.76
CA GLU A 41 11.26 5.05 -2.11
C GLU A 41 10.25 5.68 -3.06
N ALA A 42 10.62 5.88 -4.32
CA ALA A 42 9.71 6.40 -5.33
C ALA A 42 8.54 5.44 -5.59
N GLU A 43 8.81 4.14 -5.69
CA GLU A 43 7.78 3.12 -5.85
C GLU A 43 6.84 3.08 -4.65
N LEU A 44 7.38 3.20 -3.45
CA LEU A 44 6.57 3.22 -2.23
C LEU A 44 5.65 4.43 -2.19
N ARG A 45 6.14 5.61 -2.58
CA ARG A 45 5.29 6.80 -2.67
C ARG A 45 4.15 6.63 -3.67
N THR A 46 4.42 5.99 -4.81
CA THR A 46 3.40 5.69 -5.80
C THR A 46 2.34 4.76 -5.21
N LEU A 47 2.76 3.73 -4.49
CA LEU A 47 1.85 2.80 -3.83
C LEU A 47 0.96 3.52 -2.81
N ILE A 48 1.54 4.37 -1.98
CA ILE A 48 0.80 5.15 -0.98
C ILE A 48 -0.23 6.05 -1.63
N THR A 49 0.12 6.70 -2.74
CA THR A 49 -0.81 7.55 -3.50
C THR A 49 -1.98 6.74 -4.04
N ARG A 50 -1.71 5.57 -4.61
CA ARG A 50 -2.74 4.66 -5.10
C ARG A 50 -3.64 4.16 -3.96
N LYS A 51 -3.01 3.80 -2.84
CA LYS A 51 -3.73 3.38 -1.64
C LYS A 51 -4.74 4.43 -1.22
N THR A 52 -4.35 5.69 -1.16
CA THR A 52 -5.24 6.78 -0.77
C THR A 52 -6.44 6.90 -1.71
N LYS A 53 -6.22 6.78 -3.02
CA LYS A 53 -7.29 6.85 -4.03
C LYS A 53 -8.26 5.68 -3.88
N TRP A 54 -7.74 4.48 -3.74
CA TRP A 54 -8.55 3.27 -3.59
C TRP A 54 -9.33 3.28 -2.28
N GLU A 55 -8.69 3.71 -1.21
CA GLU A 55 -9.33 3.83 0.11
C GLU A 55 -10.55 4.74 0.04
N ARG A 56 -10.40 5.88 -0.61
CA ARG A 56 -11.51 6.83 -0.79
C ARG A 56 -12.67 6.20 -1.56
N MET A 57 -12.37 5.49 -2.63
CA MET A 57 -13.38 4.82 -3.45
C MET A 57 -14.08 3.72 -2.65
N LEU A 58 -13.33 2.88 -1.95
CA LEU A 58 -13.89 1.78 -1.18
C LEU A 58 -14.76 2.28 -0.03
N LYS A 59 -14.34 3.35 0.64
CA LYS A 59 -15.15 3.98 1.68
C LYS A 59 -16.46 4.53 1.11
N ALA A 60 -16.40 5.18 -0.06
CA ALA A 60 -17.59 5.73 -0.71
C ALA A 60 -18.59 4.63 -1.06
N ARG A 61 -18.12 3.41 -1.30
CA ARG A 61 -18.97 2.26 -1.60
C ARG A 61 -19.38 1.47 -0.35
N GLY A 62 -18.96 1.92 0.82
CA GLY A 62 -19.30 1.24 2.08
C GLY A 62 -18.55 -0.07 2.31
N LEU A 63 -17.39 -0.25 1.67
CA LEU A 63 -16.59 -1.47 1.77
C LEU A 63 -15.44 -1.37 2.77
N LEU A 64 -15.20 -0.18 3.28
CA LEU A 64 -14.22 0.07 4.35
C LEU A 64 -14.85 0.89 5.46
#